data_e0c6a3369c943cff2f3b9f3bc61107d2
#
_entry.id   e0c6a3369c943cff2f3b9f3bc61107d2
#
_cell.length_a   1.000
_cell.length_b   1.000
_cell.length_c   1.000
_cell.angle_alpha   90.00
_cell.angle_beta   90.00
_cell.angle_gamma   90.00
#
_symmetry.space_group_name_H-M   'P 1'
#
loop_
_entity.id
_entity.type
_entity.pdbx_description
1 polymer ?
#
loop_
_entity_poly.entity_id
_entity_poly.type
_entity_poly.pdbx_seq_one_letter_code
_entity_poly.pdbx_strand_id
1 'polypeptide(L)'
;MSRYQEALQILKDNDRGEFSVPTHGLYPVQFNWDSAFAALGYRLFAPQRALREVELLLEGQWADGMVPHIVFRGEHDGYFPGPDVWSTGQPIPTSGITQPPVAGSVLRRLIETGVEVDQPRLATMVQRLADWHAWFSVARQCPDTGAIVIVHPWESGRDNLSDWDKAMAAVIPDTGLGEYKRRDLEHVDASQRPTKEEYDRYLTLVRFGRDCNWDQALLGRNSPFRMLDPGMTAMLLRAERDLIWLQTRVGQDISATQARIRRLEDGWRALWNPSVKGFTSLNQITGEPGQAVSSASFLGPYAGMLDHLSETLDHFDRIAARVKYMVPSFDPDAPGFDARRYWRGPVWYVVNNRIGLGLREIGELDRSERIRRDTAALSEATGFSEYYDPLTGDGLGGTRFTWSASVYLDWASEQAGAIASTAATAATPGQG
;
A
#
# COMPACT_ATOMS: atom_id res chain seq x y z
N MET A 1 26.73 -9.60 11.68
CA MET A 1 26.16 -8.52 10.86
C MET A 1 25.06 -7.89 11.70
N SER A 2 25.02 -6.55 11.83
CA SER A 2 23.90 -5.90 12.52
C SER A 2 22.62 -6.00 11.69
N ARG A 3 21.44 -5.85 12.32
CA ARG A 3 20.15 -5.82 11.57
C ARG A 3 20.11 -4.69 10.54
N TYR A 4 20.70 -3.55 10.85
CA TYR A 4 20.83 -2.45 9.91
C TYR A 4 21.63 -2.85 8.65
N GLN A 5 22.79 -3.52 8.83
CA GLN A 5 23.59 -4.01 7.71
C GLN A 5 22.88 -5.13 6.93
N GLU A 6 22.14 -6.00 7.60
CA GLU A 6 21.33 -7.03 6.96
C GLU A 6 20.23 -6.39 6.08
N ALA A 7 19.55 -5.36 6.57
CA ALA A 7 18.54 -4.64 5.80
C ALA A 7 19.14 -3.99 4.54
N LEU A 8 20.30 -3.34 4.64
CA LEU A 8 21.03 -2.81 3.48
C LEU A 8 21.40 -3.90 2.47
N GLN A 9 21.82 -5.07 2.96
CA GLN A 9 22.18 -6.19 2.09
C GLN A 9 20.95 -6.77 1.38
N ILE A 10 19.79 -6.83 2.02
CA ILE A 10 18.54 -7.27 1.40
C ILE A 10 18.17 -6.37 0.21
N LEU A 11 18.28 -5.05 0.37
CA LEU A 11 18.01 -4.12 -0.72
C LEU A 11 18.96 -4.34 -1.91
N LYS A 12 20.24 -4.61 -1.65
CA LYS A 12 21.22 -4.90 -2.70
C LYS A 12 20.94 -6.23 -3.40
N ASP A 13 20.57 -7.26 -2.65
CA ASP A 13 20.30 -8.59 -3.20
C ASP A 13 19.01 -8.63 -4.03
N ASN A 14 18.03 -7.81 -3.69
CA ASN A 14 16.76 -7.70 -4.39
C ASN A 14 16.79 -6.65 -5.53
N ASP A 15 17.93 -5.97 -5.76
CA ASP A 15 18.14 -5.07 -6.89
C ASP A 15 18.45 -5.88 -8.16
N ARG A 16 17.68 -5.65 -9.21
CA ARG A 16 17.86 -6.25 -10.54
C ARG A 16 18.61 -5.32 -11.50
N GLY A 17 19.30 -4.32 -10.97
CA GLY A 17 20.06 -3.32 -11.72
C GLY A 17 19.20 -2.08 -12.06
N GLU A 18 18.08 -2.27 -12.73
CA GLU A 18 17.17 -1.17 -13.04
C GLU A 18 16.02 -1.04 -12.02
N PHE A 19 15.35 -2.15 -11.67
CA PHE A 19 14.23 -2.19 -10.73
C PHE A 19 14.52 -3.14 -9.56
N SER A 20 13.78 -3.00 -8.47
CA SER A 20 13.83 -3.92 -7.34
C SER A 20 12.65 -4.87 -7.33
N VAL A 21 12.88 -6.05 -6.74
CA VAL A 21 11.83 -7.04 -6.50
C VAL A 21 11.50 -7.10 -5.00
N PRO A 22 10.25 -7.46 -4.63
CA PRO A 22 9.87 -7.61 -3.22
C PRO A 22 10.72 -8.62 -2.47
N THR A 23 10.96 -9.78 -3.06
CA THR A 23 11.91 -10.80 -2.59
C THR A 23 12.25 -11.78 -3.70
N HIS A 24 13.49 -12.30 -3.65
CA HIS A 24 13.93 -13.34 -4.56
C HIS A 24 13.03 -14.60 -4.47
N GLY A 25 12.72 -15.18 -5.60
CA GLY A 25 12.00 -16.44 -5.68
C GLY A 25 10.49 -16.31 -5.64
N LEU A 26 9.92 -15.59 -4.67
CA LEU A 26 8.48 -15.48 -4.49
C LEU A 26 7.86 -14.44 -5.44
N TYR A 27 8.44 -13.25 -5.52
CA TYR A 27 7.97 -12.12 -6.33
C TYR A 27 9.10 -11.56 -7.21
N PRO A 28 9.40 -12.20 -8.35
CA PRO A 28 10.56 -11.83 -9.19
C PRO A 28 10.29 -10.68 -10.18
N VAL A 29 9.24 -9.89 -9.97
CA VAL A 29 8.79 -8.82 -10.86
C VAL A 29 8.67 -7.49 -10.12
N GLN A 30 8.58 -6.38 -10.86
CA GLN A 30 8.38 -5.05 -10.27
C GLN A 30 6.93 -4.87 -9.82
N PHE A 31 6.71 -4.62 -8.52
CA PHE A 31 5.43 -4.24 -7.95
C PHE A 31 5.39 -2.74 -7.64
N ASN A 32 4.21 -2.14 -7.75
CA ASN A 32 3.99 -0.70 -7.66
C ASN A 32 4.40 -0.15 -6.28
N TRP A 33 3.66 -0.45 -5.23
CA TRP A 33 3.95 0.16 -3.92
C TRP A 33 5.24 -0.37 -3.30
N ASP A 34 5.62 -1.62 -3.63
CA ASP A 34 6.91 -2.21 -3.21
C ASP A 34 8.08 -1.41 -3.73
N SER A 35 8.08 -1.03 -5.02
CA SER A 35 9.10 -0.15 -5.60
C SER A 35 9.16 1.19 -4.89
N ALA A 36 8.01 1.80 -4.61
CA ALA A 36 7.97 3.05 -3.87
C ALA A 36 8.57 2.90 -2.46
N PHE A 37 8.23 1.83 -1.73
CA PHE A 37 8.84 1.56 -0.43
C PHE A 37 10.33 1.22 -0.52
N ALA A 38 10.77 0.50 -1.55
CA ALA A 38 12.19 0.22 -1.78
C ALA A 38 13.01 1.50 -1.92
N ALA A 39 12.47 2.52 -2.61
CA ALA A 39 13.12 3.81 -2.77
C ALA A 39 13.42 4.50 -1.43
N LEU A 40 12.60 4.32 -0.39
CA LEU A 40 12.89 4.84 0.95
C LEU A 40 14.18 4.25 1.55
N GLY A 41 14.42 2.98 1.33
CA GLY A 41 15.65 2.32 1.77
C GLY A 41 16.86 2.73 0.92
N TYR A 42 16.72 2.74 -0.42
CA TYR A 42 17.80 3.14 -1.33
C TYR A 42 18.30 4.56 -1.08
N ARG A 43 17.45 5.51 -0.68
CA ARG A 43 17.86 6.91 -0.43
C ARG A 43 19.02 7.02 0.56
N LEU A 44 19.19 6.06 1.47
CA LEU A 44 20.21 6.10 2.53
C LEU A 44 21.61 5.76 2.04
N PHE A 45 21.76 5.07 0.90
CA PHE A 45 23.06 4.66 0.38
C PHE A 45 23.21 4.81 -1.13
N ALA A 46 22.10 4.98 -1.85
CA ALA A 46 22.07 5.11 -3.32
C ALA A 46 20.93 6.08 -3.75
N PRO A 47 21.01 7.40 -3.43
CA PRO A 47 19.89 8.34 -3.61
C PRO A 47 19.40 8.46 -5.06
N GLN A 48 20.30 8.38 -6.04
CA GLN A 48 19.91 8.40 -7.46
C GLN A 48 19.20 7.10 -7.88
N ARG A 49 19.56 5.96 -7.26
CA ARG A 49 18.85 4.71 -7.45
C ARG A 49 17.43 4.76 -6.88
N ALA A 50 17.24 5.46 -5.75
CA ALA A 50 15.92 5.70 -5.18
C ALA A 50 15.00 6.49 -6.13
N LEU A 51 15.49 7.55 -6.76
CA LEU A 51 14.76 8.28 -7.80
C LEU A 51 14.44 7.41 -9.00
N ARG A 52 15.43 6.63 -9.47
CA ARG A 52 15.27 5.74 -10.62
C ARG A 52 14.19 4.69 -10.37
N GLU A 53 14.06 4.19 -9.14
CA GLU A 53 13.01 3.24 -8.78
C GLU A 53 11.61 3.82 -8.98
N VAL A 54 11.39 5.08 -8.56
CA VAL A 54 10.11 5.79 -8.75
C VAL A 54 9.87 6.07 -10.25
N GLU A 55 10.90 6.48 -10.98
CA GLU A 55 10.78 6.73 -12.43
C GLU A 55 10.39 5.48 -13.21
N LEU A 56 11.07 4.36 -12.94
CA LEU A 56 10.78 3.10 -13.62
C LEU A 56 9.35 2.62 -13.39
N LEU A 57 8.84 2.82 -12.17
CA LEU A 57 7.44 2.56 -11.89
C LEU A 57 6.53 3.40 -12.79
N LEU A 58 6.79 4.71 -12.88
CA LEU A 58 6.01 5.65 -13.69
C LEU A 58 6.20 5.43 -15.21
N GLU A 59 7.30 4.84 -15.67
CA GLU A 59 7.46 4.42 -17.07
C GLU A 59 6.48 3.32 -17.50
N GLY A 60 5.95 2.54 -16.56
CA GLY A 60 4.88 1.56 -16.80
C GLY A 60 3.48 2.16 -16.92
N GLN A 61 3.35 3.48 -16.81
CA GLN A 61 2.06 4.17 -16.87
C GLN A 61 1.36 4.00 -18.22
N TRP A 62 0.06 3.70 -18.18
CA TRP A 62 -0.78 3.57 -19.38
C TRP A 62 -1.15 4.94 -19.96
N ALA A 63 -1.61 4.93 -21.21
CA ALA A 63 -2.01 6.16 -21.90
C ALA A 63 -3.20 6.88 -21.25
N ASP A 64 -4.04 6.15 -20.50
CA ASP A 64 -5.16 6.72 -19.72
C ASP A 64 -4.73 7.31 -18.36
N GLY A 65 -3.47 7.15 -17.99
CA GLY A 65 -2.89 7.62 -16.73
C GLY A 65 -2.71 6.56 -15.65
N MET A 66 -3.25 5.34 -15.78
CA MET A 66 -3.08 4.29 -14.79
C MET A 66 -1.62 3.89 -14.61
N VAL A 67 -1.14 3.84 -13.37
CA VAL A 67 0.10 3.14 -13.03
C VAL A 67 -0.26 1.74 -12.55
N PRO A 68 0.24 0.69 -13.24
CA PRO A 68 -0.17 -0.68 -12.96
C PRO A 68 0.38 -1.22 -11.64
N HIS A 69 -0.29 -2.23 -11.10
CA HIS A 69 0.10 -3.00 -9.94
C HIS A 69 1.42 -3.77 -10.17
N ILE A 70 1.62 -4.37 -11.37
CA ILE A 70 2.84 -5.06 -11.77
C ILE A 70 3.32 -4.55 -13.12
N VAL A 71 4.64 -4.34 -13.24
CA VAL A 71 5.33 -4.16 -14.51
C VAL A 71 6.27 -5.35 -14.71
N PHE A 72 6.08 -6.10 -15.81
CA PHE A 72 6.90 -7.26 -16.14
C PHE A 72 8.11 -6.81 -16.95
N ARG A 73 9.23 -6.56 -16.25
CA ARG A 73 10.50 -6.19 -16.84
C ARG A 73 11.46 -7.38 -16.84
N GLY A 74 12.07 -7.67 -17.98
CA GLY A 74 13.02 -8.78 -18.10
C GLY A 74 12.38 -10.16 -17.90
N GLU A 75 13.16 -11.10 -17.41
CA GLU A 75 12.70 -12.45 -17.08
C GLU A 75 11.82 -12.39 -15.82
N HIS A 76 10.69 -13.08 -15.85
CA HIS A 76 9.74 -13.16 -14.73
C HIS A 76 9.64 -14.55 -14.11
N ASP A 77 10.59 -15.44 -14.43
CA ASP A 77 10.83 -16.76 -13.80
C ASP A 77 9.54 -17.61 -13.62
N GLY A 78 8.60 -17.55 -14.58
CA GLY A 78 7.33 -18.26 -14.49
C GLY A 78 6.39 -17.73 -13.39
N TYR A 79 6.52 -16.46 -13.00
CA TYR A 79 5.59 -15.81 -12.08
C TYR A 79 4.14 -15.91 -12.61
N PHE A 80 3.21 -16.30 -11.71
CA PHE A 80 1.80 -16.43 -12.03
C PHE A 80 0.95 -15.53 -11.10
N PRO A 81 -0.02 -14.76 -11.67
CA PRO A 81 -0.38 -14.64 -13.09
C PRO A 81 0.63 -13.78 -13.87
N GLY A 82 1.18 -14.35 -14.96
CA GLY A 82 2.15 -13.69 -15.83
C GLY A 82 1.52 -12.80 -16.93
N PRO A 83 2.34 -12.21 -17.82
CA PRO A 83 1.88 -11.32 -18.89
C PRO A 83 0.78 -11.93 -19.76
N ASP A 84 0.87 -13.22 -20.06
CA ASP A 84 -0.11 -13.94 -20.90
C ASP A 84 -1.48 -14.04 -20.24
N VAL A 85 -1.49 -14.18 -18.90
CA VAL A 85 -2.72 -14.22 -18.10
C VAL A 85 -3.38 -12.84 -18.07
N TRP A 86 -2.60 -11.78 -17.87
CA TRP A 86 -3.10 -10.40 -17.89
C TRP A 86 -3.50 -9.96 -19.29
N SER A 87 -2.69 -10.26 -20.30
CA SER A 87 -2.98 -9.96 -21.72
C SER A 87 -3.47 -8.52 -21.96
N THR A 88 -2.75 -7.55 -21.41
CA THR A 88 -3.18 -6.13 -21.42
C THR A 88 -2.90 -5.43 -22.75
N GLY A 89 -2.06 -6.00 -23.60
CA GLY A 89 -1.68 -5.40 -24.89
C GLY A 89 -0.78 -4.15 -24.78
N GLN A 90 -0.27 -3.85 -23.57
CA GLN A 90 0.61 -2.69 -23.38
C GLN A 90 2.01 -2.95 -23.96
N PRO A 91 2.70 -1.91 -24.48
CA PRO A 91 4.07 -2.05 -25.03
C PRO A 91 5.07 -2.64 -24.04
N ILE A 92 4.98 -2.25 -22.78
CA ILE A 92 5.65 -2.91 -21.65
C ILE A 92 4.58 -3.79 -20.99
N PRO A 93 4.75 -5.12 -20.92
CA PRO A 93 3.74 -5.98 -20.30
C PRO A 93 3.46 -5.60 -18.85
N THR A 94 2.19 -5.48 -18.49
CA THR A 94 1.75 -5.09 -17.15
C THR A 94 0.52 -5.88 -16.70
N SER A 95 0.20 -5.81 -15.40
CA SER A 95 -1.14 -6.12 -14.93
C SER A 95 -2.15 -5.06 -15.40
N GLY A 96 -3.45 -5.42 -15.41
CA GLY A 96 -4.53 -4.53 -15.83
C GLY A 96 -5.23 -3.77 -14.70
N ILE A 97 -4.63 -3.74 -13.50
CA ILE A 97 -5.14 -3.06 -12.30
C ILE A 97 -4.04 -2.21 -11.67
N THR A 98 -4.42 -1.32 -10.75
CA THR A 98 -3.49 -0.45 -10.02
C THR A 98 -3.18 -0.97 -8.60
N GLN A 99 -2.43 -0.19 -7.79
CA GLN A 99 -2.15 -0.40 -6.36
C GLN A 99 -2.21 0.92 -5.59
N PRO A 100 -2.01 0.92 -4.22
CA PRO A 100 -2.04 2.16 -3.45
C PRO A 100 -1.03 3.21 -3.95
N PRO A 101 -1.47 4.45 -4.20
CA PRO A 101 -0.66 5.48 -4.88
C PRO A 101 0.32 6.17 -3.92
N VAL A 102 1.26 5.42 -3.35
CA VAL A 102 2.24 5.94 -2.38
C VAL A 102 3.46 6.60 -3.01
N ALA A 103 3.66 6.45 -4.32
CA ALA A 103 4.86 6.96 -5.02
C ALA A 103 5.03 8.48 -4.91
N GLY A 104 3.93 9.25 -4.93
CA GLY A 104 3.97 10.71 -4.73
C GLY A 104 4.48 11.11 -3.35
N SER A 105 3.97 10.44 -2.31
CA SER A 105 4.43 10.66 -0.92
C SER A 105 5.90 10.26 -0.73
N VAL A 106 6.33 9.19 -1.40
CA VAL A 106 7.73 8.77 -1.37
C VAL A 106 8.62 9.77 -2.10
N LEU A 107 8.26 10.23 -3.30
CA LEU A 107 9.02 11.23 -4.05
C LEU A 107 9.20 12.52 -3.22
N ARG A 108 8.11 13.01 -2.59
CA ARG A 108 8.20 14.13 -1.65
C ARG A 108 9.22 13.84 -0.55
N ARG A 109 9.14 12.68 0.11
CA ARG A 109 10.06 12.29 1.19
C ARG A 109 11.52 12.24 0.72
N LEU A 110 11.79 11.72 -0.48
CA LEU A 110 13.15 11.73 -1.06
C LEU A 110 13.70 13.15 -1.16
N ILE A 111 12.92 14.07 -1.72
CA ILE A 111 13.35 15.48 -1.91
C ILE A 111 13.52 16.19 -0.56
N GLU A 112 12.58 16.03 0.38
CA GLU A 112 12.67 16.62 1.73
C GLU A 112 13.89 16.13 2.51
N THR A 113 14.38 14.95 2.22
CA THR A 113 15.57 14.36 2.86
C THR A 113 16.87 14.61 2.08
N GLY A 114 16.84 15.50 1.08
CA GLY A 114 18.03 16.01 0.38
C GLY A 114 18.43 15.18 -0.84
N VAL A 115 17.58 14.30 -1.37
CA VAL A 115 17.86 13.66 -2.65
C VAL A 115 17.73 14.68 -3.77
N GLU A 116 18.84 14.95 -4.45
CA GLU A 116 18.91 15.94 -5.54
C GLU A 116 18.26 15.40 -6.82
N VAL A 117 17.44 16.24 -7.45
CA VAL A 117 16.78 15.97 -8.72
C VAL A 117 16.73 17.27 -9.53
N ASP A 118 17.06 17.21 -10.82
CA ASP A 118 16.92 18.37 -11.70
C ASP A 118 15.45 18.69 -12.00
N GLN A 119 15.18 19.95 -12.32
CA GLN A 119 13.81 20.46 -12.50
C GLN A 119 13.05 19.78 -13.66
N PRO A 120 13.63 19.54 -14.85
CA PRO A 120 12.92 18.84 -15.93
C PRO A 120 12.51 17.41 -15.55
N ARG A 121 13.41 16.67 -14.88
CA ARG A 121 13.18 15.31 -14.40
C ARG A 121 12.06 15.30 -13.36
N LEU A 122 12.14 16.21 -12.38
CA LEU A 122 11.10 16.35 -11.36
C LEU A 122 9.74 16.68 -11.99
N ALA A 123 9.68 17.66 -12.91
CA ALA A 123 8.45 18.06 -13.57
C ALA A 123 7.79 16.91 -14.33
N THR A 124 8.59 16.05 -14.99
CA THR A 124 8.09 14.85 -15.68
C THR A 124 7.47 13.86 -14.70
N MET A 125 8.12 13.56 -13.58
CA MET A 125 7.58 12.65 -12.55
C MET A 125 6.29 13.22 -11.94
N VAL A 126 6.28 14.50 -11.62
CA VAL A 126 5.11 15.18 -11.04
C VAL A 126 3.92 15.16 -12.00
N GLN A 127 4.15 15.37 -13.31
CA GLN A 127 3.09 15.26 -14.30
C GLN A 127 2.50 13.83 -14.37
N ARG A 128 3.33 12.82 -14.41
CA ARG A 128 2.88 11.41 -14.42
C ARG A 128 2.11 11.04 -13.16
N LEU A 129 2.53 11.53 -12.00
CA LEU A 129 1.78 11.36 -10.75
C LEU A 129 0.43 12.07 -10.81
N ALA A 130 0.38 13.29 -11.34
CA ALA A 130 -0.86 14.04 -11.51
C ALA A 130 -1.85 13.31 -12.44
N ASP A 131 -1.35 12.74 -13.54
CA ASP A 131 -2.15 11.95 -14.49
C ASP A 131 -2.69 10.67 -13.83
N TRP A 132 -1.88 9.97 -13.03
CA TRP A 132 -2.32 8.80 -12.29
C TRP A 132 -3.39 9.13 -11.24
N HIS A 133 -3.20 10.21 -10.48
CA HIS A 133 -4.19 10.63 -9.49
C HIS A 133 -5.50 11.10 -10.17
N ALA A 134 -5.42 11.76 -11.31
CA ALA A 134 -6.59 12.12 -12.11
C ALA A 134 -7.34 10.88 -12.64
N TRP A 135 -6.61 9.82 -13.02
CA TRP A 135 -7.19 8.54 -13.44
C TRP A 135 -8.12 7.94 -12.38
N PHE A 136 -7.75 8.00 -11.08
CA PHE A 136 -8.63 7.51 -10.01
C PHE A 136 -10.00 8.18 -10.03
N SER A 137 -10.06 9.48 -10.32
CA SER A 137 -11.33 10.23 -10.37
C SER A 137 -12.28 9.73 -11.46
N VAL A 138 -11.76 9.18 -12.55
CA VAL A 138 -12.54 8.66 -13.68
C VAL A 138 -12.84 7.18 -13.52
N ALA A 139 -11.84 6.41 -13.05
CA ALA A 139 -11.87 4.96 -13.11
C ALA A 139 -12.27 4.29 -11.78
N ARG A 140 -12.05 4.95 -10.64
CA ARG A 140 -12.19 4.31 -9.31
C ARG A 140 -12.92 5.17 -8.27
N GLN A 141 -13.25 6.43 -8.55
CA GLN A 141 -13.97 7.24 -7.57
C GLN A 141 -15.47 7.02 -7.67
N CYS A 142 -16.11 6.68 -6.56
CA CYS A 142 -17.56 6.57 -6.48
C CYS A 142 -18.19 7.95 -6.67
N PRO A 143 -19.09 8.13 -7.65
CA PRO A 143 -19.70 9.44 -7.92
C PRO A 143 -20.59 9.93 -6.78
N ASP A 144 -21.23 9.04 -6.02
CA ASP A 144 -22.16 9.40 -4.97
C ASP A 144 -21.44 9.82 -3.69
N THR A 145 -20.37 9.11 -3.30
CA THR A 145 -19.68 9.33 -2.02
C THR A 145 -18.36 10.07 -2.15
N GLY A 146 -17.63 9.87 -3.25
CA GLY A 146 -16.26 10.34 -3.41
C GLY A 146 -15.18 9.35 -2.93
N ALA A 147 -15.56 8.27 -2.25
CA ALA A 147 -14.63 7.22 -1.83
C ALA A 147 -14.07 6.43 -3.02
N ILE A 148 -12.91 5.80 -2.83
CA ILE A 148 -12.27 5.00 -3.87
C ILE A 148 -12.80 3.58 -3.82
N VAL A 149 -13.27 3.09 -4.96
CA VAL A 149 -13.67 1.70 -5.17
C VAL A 149 -12.46 0.88 -5.61
N ILE A 150 -12.30 -0.31 -5.05
CA ILE A 150 -11.42 -1.35 -5.58
C ILE A 150 -12.26 -2.37 -6.35
N VAL A 151 -11.77 -2.82 -7.49
CA VAL A 151 -12.45 -3.78 -8.38
C VAL A 151 -11.79 -5.15 -8.38
N HIS A 152 -10.67 -5.24 -7.71
CA HIS A 152 -9.91 -6.45 -7.45
C HIS A 152 -9.23 -6.35 -6.07
N PRO A 153 -9.20 -7.40 -5.24
CA PRO A 153 -8.52 -7.35 -3.93
C PRO A 153 -7.06 -6.87 -4.00
N TRP A 154 -6.32 -7.22 -5.04
CA TRP A 154 -4.92 -6.79 -5.22
C TRP A 154 -4.73 -5.28 -5.40
N GLU A 155 -5.77 -4.55 -5.85
CA GLU A 155 -5.67 -3.08 -5.95
C GLU A 155 -5.43 -2.40 -4.59
N SER A 156 -5.97 -2.96 -3.52
CA SER A 156 -5.80 -2.40 -2.17
C SER A 156 -4.40 -2.65 -1.59
N GLY A 157 -3.64 -3.60 -2.14
CA GLY A 157 -2.44 -4.15 -1.52
C GLY A 157 -2.71 -4.96 -0.24
N ARG A 158 -3.98 -5.10 0.18
CA ARG A 158 -4.43 -5.77 1.42
C ARG A 158 -5.37 -6.95 1.11
N ASP A 159 -5.08 -7.68 0.07
CA ASP A 159 -5.89 -8.80 -0.41
C ASP A 159 -6.08 -9.89 0.64
N ASN A 160 -7.20 -10.62 0.56
CA ASN A 160 -7.67 -11.57 1.57
C ASN A 160 -8.12 -10.95 2.92
N LEU A 161 -8.38 -9.64 2.98
CA LEU A 161 -8.94 -9.01 4.17
C LEU A 161 -10.34 -9.58 4.48
N SER A 162 -10.57 -9.94 5.75
CA SER A 162 -11.83 -10.56 6.20
C SER A 162 -13.07 -9.69 5.98
N ASP A 163 -12.89 -8.38 5.91
CA ASP A 163 -13.94 -7.39 5.65
C ASP A 163 -14.65 -7.60 4.29
N TRP A 164 -13.98 -8.30 3.37
CA TRP A 164 -14.49 -8.54 2.01
C TRP A 164 -14.99 -9.95 1.75
N ASP A 165 -15.02 -10.83 2.76
CA ASP A 165 -15.37 -12.25 2.60
C ASP A 165 -16.72 -12.44 1.90
N LYS A 166 -17.75 -11.70 2.32
CA LYS A 166 -19.08 -11.77 1.70
C LYS A 166 -19.08 -11.29 0.24
N ALA A 167 -18.39 -10.20 -0.05
CA ALA A 167 -18.28 -9.65 -1.40
C ALA A 167 -17.53 -10.62 -2.32
N MET A 168 -16.43 -11.20 -1.83
CA MET A 168 -15.66 -12.21 -2.59
C MET A 168 -16.44 -13.52 -2.76
N ALA A 169 -17.21 -13.97 -1.78
CA ALA A 169 -18.05 -15.16 -1.89
C ALA A 169 -19.14 -15.02 -2.97
N ALA A 170 -19.57 -13.79 -3.27
CA ALA A 170 -20.53 -13.52 -4.35
C ALA A 170 -19.91 -13.60 -5.77
N VAL A 171 -18.59 -13.56 -5.89
CA VAL A 171 -17.89 -13.78 -7.17
C VAL A 171 -17.88 -15.28 -7.47
N ILE A 172 -18.64 -15.70 -8.47
CA ILE A 172 -18.70 -17.10 -8.88
C ILE A 172 -17.44 -17.44 -9.67
N PRO A 173 -16.61 -18.43 -9.22
CA PRO A 173 -15.41 -18.83 -9.95
C PRO A 173 -15.71 -19.27 -11.38
N ASP A 174 -14.93 -18.79 -12.32
CA ASP A 174 -15.05 -19.19 -13.72
C ASP A 174 -14.57 -20.63 -13.92
N THR A 175 -15.39 -21.48 -14.49
CA THR A 175 -15.07 -22.88 -14.77
C THR A 175 -14.04 -23.09 -15.87
N GLY A 176 -13.72 -22.03 -16.64
CA GLY A 176 -12.75 -22.04 -17.73
C GLY A 176 -11.34 -21.59 -17.35
N LEU A 177 -11.03 -21.47 -16.06
CA LEU A 177 -9.68 -21.04 -15.59
C LEU A 177 -8.57 -22.03 -15.93
N GLY A 178 -8.90 -23.32 -16.12
CA GLY A 178 -7.91 -24.37 -16.35
C GLY A 178 -7.06 -24.71 -15.12
N GLU A 179 -6.04 -25.52 -15.33
CA GLU A 179 -5.05 -25.82 -14.30
C GLU A 179 -3.97 -24.73 -14.27
N TYR A 180 -3.58 -24.28 -13.11
CA TYR A 180 -2.50 -23.32 -12.90
C TYR A 180 -1.71 -23.67 -11.63
N LYS A 181 -0.46 -23.22 -11.59
CA LYS A 181 0.43 -23.44 -10.46
C LYS A 181 0.74 -22.12 -9.77
N ARG A 182 0.47 -22.07 -8.49
CA ARG A 182 0.75 -20.90 -7.64
C ARG A 182 2.17 -20.98 -7.11
N ARG A 183 2.99 -20.00 -7.43
CA ARG A 183 4.37 -19.92 -6.95
C ARG A 183 4.47 -19.62 -5.45
N ASP A 184 3.54 -18.84 -4.92
CA ASP A 184 3.52 -18.51 -3.49
C ASP A 184 3.41 -19.75 -2.59
N LEU A 185 2.74 -20.81 -3.04
CA LEU A 185 2.62 -22.06 -2.29
C LEU A 185 3.88 -22.95 -2.35
N GLU A 186 4.86 -22.64 -3.19
CA GLU A 186 6.15 -23.34 -3.21
C GLU A 186 7.12 -22.81 -2.15
N HIS A 187 6.90 -21.57 -1.69
CA HIS A 187 7.82 -20.84 -0.82
C HIS A 187 7.25 -20.51 0.55
N VAL A 188 5.91 -20.54 0.70
CA VAL A 188 5.21 -20.17 1.93
C VAL A 188 4.21 -21.27 2.29
N ASP A 189 4.02 -21.50 3.59
CA ASP A 189 2.99 -22.42 4.09
C ASP A 189 1.60 -22.01 3.57
N ALA A 190 0.89 -22.96 2.96
CA ALA A 190 -0.41 -22.72 2.34
C ALA A 190 -1.46 -22.15 3.31
N SER A 191 -1.35 -22.45 4.62
CA SER A 191 -2.26 -21.91 5.64
C SER A 191 -2.13 -20.40 5.83
N GLN A 192 -1.00 -19.82 5.42
CA GLN A 192 -0.71 -18.40 5.50
C GLN A 192 -1.22 -17.61 4.27
N ARG A 193 -1.76 -18.29 3.28
CA ARG A 193 -2.12 -17.69 1.98
C ARG A 193 -3.62 -17.85 1.67
N PRO A 194 -4.16 -17.12 0.69
CA PRO A 194 -5.50 -17.37 0.19
C PRO A 194 -5.68 -18.81 -0.26
N THR A 195 -6.84 -19.39 0.01
CA THR A 195 -7.20 -20.74 -0.46
C THR A 195 -7.24 -20.79 -1.99
N LYS A 196 -7.30 -22.03 -2.55
CA LYS A 196 -7.49 -22.19 -4.01
C LYS A 196 -8.78 -21.51 -4.48
N GLU A 197 -9.88 -21.67 -3.76
CA GLU A 197 -11.18 -21.10 -4.12
C GLU A 197 -11.17 -19.57 -4.11
N GLU A 198 -10.53 -18.95 -3.11
CA GLU A 198 -10.32 -17.49 -3.08
C GLU A 198 -9.47 -17.02 -4.27
N TYR A 199 -8.44 -17.79 -4.61
CA TYR A 199 -7.57 -17.45 -5.74
C TYR A 199 -8.27 -17.64 -7.09
N ASP A 200 -9.13 -18.66 -7.24
CA ASP A 200 -9.98 -18.85 -8.42
C ASP A 200 -10.89 -17.62 -8.64
N ARG A 201 -11.44 -17.04 -7.56
CA ARG A 201 -12.20 -15.79 -7.63
C ARG A 201 -11.33 -14.61 -8.08
N TYR A 202 -10.10 -14.51 -7.62
CA TYR A 202 -9.17 -13.46 -8.09
C TYR A 202 -8.91 -13.60 -9.60
N LEU A 203 -8.64 -14.80 -10.08
CA LEU A 203 -8.44 -15.05 -11.52
C LEU A 203 -9.70 -14.80 -12.34
N THR A 204 -10.88 -15.05 -11.78
CA THR A 204 -12.16 -14.70 -12.39
C THR A 204 -12.28 -13.20 -12.61
N LEU A 205 -11.85 -12.38 -11.65
CA LEU A 205 -11.82 -10.92 -11.80
C LEU A 205 -10.79 -10.49 -12.85
N VAL A 206 -9.64 -11.14 -12.94
CA VAL A 206 -8.65 -10.89 -14.02
C VAL A 206 -9.27 -11.21 -15.38
N ARG A 207 -9.98 -12.34 -15.51
CA ARG A 207 -10.66 -12.70 -16.75
C ARG A 207 -11.75 -11.70 -17.12
N PHE A 208 -12.55 -11.26 -16.15
CA PHE A 208 -13.53 -10.19 -16.37
C PHE A 208 -12.87 -8.93 -16.92
N GLY A 209 -11.72 -8.54 -16.41
CA GLY A 209 -10.94 -7.40 -16.90
C GLY A 209 -10.51 -7.58 -18.37
N ARG A 210 -10.01 -8.77 -18.73
CA ARG A 210 -9.64 -9.11 -20.10
C ARG A 210 -10.85 -9.05 -21.04
N ASP A 211 -11.98 -9.62 -20.64
CA ASP A 211 -13.22 -9.64 -21.44
C ASP A 211 -13.77 -8.22 -21.68
N CYS A 212 -13.46 -7.27 -20.77
CA CYS A 212 -13.72 -5.84 -20.91
C CYS A 212 -12.59 -5.09 -21.67
N ASN A 213 -11.60 -5.77 -22.22
CA ASN A 213 -10.40 -5.15 -22.84
C ASN A 213 -9.73 -4.13 -21.91
N TRP A 214 -9.79 -4.34 -20.61
CA TRP A 214 -9.25 -3.45 -19.58
C TRP A 214 -9.76 -2.01 -19.65
N ASP A 215 -11.01 -1.79 -20.12
CA ASP A 215 -11.68 -0.50 -19.99
C ASP A 215 -11.87 -0.17 -18.51
N GLN A 216 -11.02 0.73 -17.98
CA GLN A 216 -10.92 1.02 -16.57
C GLN A 216 -12.20 1.65 -16.00
N ALA A 217 -12.90 2.47 -16.80
CA ALA A 217 -14.16 3.07 -16.38
C ALA A 217 -15.29 2.03 -16.35
N LEU A 218 -15.29 1.07 -17.30
CA LEU A 218 -16.22 -0.05 -17.30
C LEU A 218 -15.99 -0.96 -16.09
N LEU A 219 -14.73 -1.28 -15.80
CA LEU A 219 -14.35 -2.06 -14.61
C LEU A 219 -14.85 -1.43 -13.31
N GLY A 220 -14.64 -0.13 -13.15
CA GLY A 220 -15.09 0.62 -11.95
C GLY A 220 -16.60 0.55 -11.74
N ARG A 221 -17.39 0.45 -12.83
CA ARG A 221 -18.86 0.40 -12.76
C ARG A 221 -19.42 -1.02 -12.69
N ASN A 222 -18.80 -2.00 -13.31
CA ASN A 222 -19.42 -3.29 -13.63
C ASN A 222 -18.70 -4.51 -13.05
N SER A 223 -17.50 -4.37 -12.45
CA SER A 223 -16.83 -5.50 -11.83
C SER A 223 -17.76 -6.19 -10.83
N PRO A 224 -17.82 -7.54 -10.79
CA PRO A 224 -18.64 -8.27 -9.82
C PRO A 224 -18.12 -8.14 -8.37
N PHE A 225 -16.92 -7.60 -8.19
CA PHE A 225 -16.37 -7.19 -6.90
C PHE A 225 -16.11 -5.68 -6.91
N ARG A 226 -16.82 -4.92 -6.07
CA ARG A 226 -16.65 -3.47 -5.92
C ARG A 226 -16.78 -3.10 -4.45
N MET A 227 -15.65 -2.73 -3.84
CA MET A 227 -15.60 -2.29 -2.44
C MET A 227 -15.09 -0.86 -2.37
N LEU A 228 -15.84 0.02 -1.73
CA LEU A 228 -15.31 1.32 -1.32
C LEU A 228 -14.35 1.07 -0.16
N ASP A 229 -13.09 1.46 -0.34
CA ASP A 229 -12.01 1.05 0.55
C ASP A 229 -11.39 2.24 1.30
N PRO A 230 -11.40 2.23 2.65
CA PRO A 230 -10.83 3.32 3.45
C PRO A 230 -9.32 3.42 3.27
N GLY A 231 -8.61 2.30 3.04
CA GLY A 231 -7.17 2.30 2.82
C GLY A 231 -6.78 3.03 1.54
N MET A 232 -7.42 2.68 0.42
CA MET A 232 -7.19 3.35 -0.86
C MET A 232 -7.58 4.83 -0.82
N THR A 233 -8.72 5.14 -0.21
CA THR A 233 -9.19 6.53 -0.07
C THR A 233 -8.21 7.37 0.73
N ALA A 234 -7.73 6.88 1.89
CA ALA A 234 -6.76 7.58 2.73
C ALA A 234 -5.39 7.71 2.05
N MET A 235 -4.90 6.65 1.39
CA MET A 235 -3.60 6.68 0.69
C MET A 235 -3.61 7.69 -0.46
N LEU A 236 -4.69 7.71 -1.27
CA LEU A 236 -4.82 8.67 -2.35
C LEU A 236 -4.98 10.11 -1.82
N LEU A 237 -5.78 10.32 -0.77
CA LEU A 237 -5.93 11.64 -0.17
C LEU A 237 -4.60 12.19 0.35
N ARG A 238 -3.78 11.36 0.99
CA ARG A 238 -2.41 11.76 1.37
C ARG A 238 -1.56 12.07 0.14
N ALA A 239 -1.58 11.20 -0.86
CA ALA A 239 -0.80 11.38 -2.08
C ALA A 239 -1.17 12.66 -2.83
N GLU A 240 -2.45 13.05 -2.87
CA GLU A 240 -2.90 14.33 -3.44
C GLU A 240 -2.37 15.55 -2.66
N ARG A 241 -2.34 15.48 -1.34
CA ARG A 241 -1.75 16.55 -0.50
C ARG A 241 -0.24 16.69 -0.74
N ASP A 242 0.45 15.55 -0.86
CA ASP A 242 1.87 15.53 -1.20
C ASP A 242 2.12 15.99 -2.65
N LEU A 243 1.18 15.70 -3.56
CA LEU A 243 1.23 16.17 -4.95
C LEU A 243 1.12 17.71 -5.04
N ILE A 244 0.29 18.37 -4.23
CA ILE A 244 0.27 19.84 -4.16
C ILE A 244 1.66 20.39 -3.85
N TRP A 245 2.34 19.81 -2.86
CA TRP A 245 3.69 20.25 -2.51
C TRP A 245 4.68 20.06 -3.67
N LEU A 246 4.59 18.93 -4.40
CA LEU A 246 5.42 18.66 -5.58
C LEU A 246 5.11 19.59 -6.75
N GLN A 247 3.81 19.79 -7.07
CA GLN A 247 3.35 20.68 -8.14
C GLN A 247 3.79 22.12 -7.92
N THR A 248 3.69 22.61 -6.67
CA THR A 248 4.16 23.94 -6.30
C THR A 248 5.65 24.12 -6.60
N ARG A 249 6.48 23.11 -6.36
CA ARG A 249 7.93 23.15 -6.63
C ARG A 249 8.28 23.20 -8.11
N VAL A 250 7.42 22.67 -8.96
CA VAL A 250 7.62 22.71 -10.43
C VAL A 250 6.77 23.76 -11.13
N GLY A 251 6.04 24.60 -10.37
CA GLY A 251 5.23 25.69 -10.90
C GLY A 251 3.97 25.25 -11.65
N GLN A 252 3.42 24.07 -11.35
CA GLN A 252 2.16 23.57 -11.93
C GLN A 252 0.95 24.12 -11.17
N ASP A 253 -0.18 24.26 -11.89
CA ASP A 253 -1.48 24.61 -11.28
C ASP A 253 -1.97 23.46 -10.37
N ILE A 254 -2.45 23.84 -9.19
CA ILE A 254 -2.91 22.91 -8.15
C ILE A 254 -4.44 22.83 -8.03
N SER A 255 -5.19 23.61 -8.81
CA SER A 255 -6.65 23.77 -8.66
C SER A 255 -7.41 22.44 -8.82
N ALA A 256 -7.02 21.63 -9.81
CA ALA A 256 -7.61 20.32 -10.03
C ALA A 256 -7.31 19.35 -8.87
N THR A 257 -6.08 19.37 -8.35
CA THR A 257 -5.66 18.56 -7.20
C THR A 257 -6.44 18.93 -5.94
N GLN A 258 -6.63 20.26 -5.70
CA GLN A 258 -7.46 20.72 -4.58
C GLN A 258 -8.93 20.28 -4.70
N ALA A 259 -9.48 20.24 -5.91
CA ALA A 259 -10.84 19.76 -6.13
C ALA A 259 -10.96 18.25 -5.82
N ARG A 260 -9.97 17.44 -6.23
CA ARG A 260 -9.92 16.00 -5.91
C ARG A 260 -9.77 15.76 -4.40
N ILE A 261 -8.96 16.55 -3.70
CA ILE A 261 -8.82 16.47 -2.23
C ILE A 261 -10.19 16.63 -1.55
N ARG A 262 -10.94 17.70 -1.85
CA ARG A 262 -12.27 17.91 -1.26
C ARG A 262 -13.19 16.71 -1.49
N ARG A 263 -13.18 16.16 -2.69
CA ARG A 263 -13.99 15.01 -3.04
C ARG A 263 -13.59 13.74 -2.28
N LEU A 264 -12.29 13.53 -2.06
CA LEU A 264 -11.77 12.41 -1.27
C LEU A 264 -12.04 12.57 0.22
N GLU A 265 -12.05 13.80 0.75
CA GLU A 265 -12.44 14.07 2.14
C GLU A 265 -13.90 13.69 2.39
N ASP A 266 -14.80 14.02 1.45
CA ASP A 266 -16.20 13.57 1.50
C ASP A 266 -16.27 12.04 1.43
N GLY A 267 -15.46 11.42 0.55
CA GLY A 267 -15.34 9.98 0.42
C GLY A 267 -14.89 9.29 1.70
N TRP A 268 -13.93 9.85 2.41
CA TRP A 268 -13.49 9.33 3.71
C TRP A 268 -14.64 9.37 4.73
N ARG A 269 -15.30 10.52 4.87
CA ARG A 269 -16.43 10.67 5.81
C ARG A 269 -17.59 9.70 5.53
N ALA A 270 -17.84 9.41 4.25
CA ALA A 270 -18.88 8.47 3.84
C ALA A 270 -18.62 7.00 4.25
N LEU A 271 -17.37 6.66 4.59
CA LEU A 271 -17.00 5.33 5.06
C LEU A 271 -17.11 5.13 6.58
N TRP A 272 -17.62 6.15 7.30
CA TRP A 272 -17.89 6.00 8.73
C TRP A 272 -19.04 5.04 8.98
N ASN A 273 -18.77 3.99 9.75
CA ASN A 273 -19.80 3.03 10.18
C ASN A 273 -20.16 3.26 11.65
N PRO A 274 -21.35 3.86 11.94
CA PRO A 274 -21.76 4.16 13.30
C PRO A 274 -22.00 2.92 14.17
N SER A 275 -22.30 1.76 13.56
CA SER A 275 -22.52 0.51 14.28
C SER A 275 -21.23 -0.05 14.87
N VAL A 276 -20.11 0.14 14.17
CA VAL A 276 -18.76 -0.28 14.58
C VAL A 276 -18.05 0.87 15.30
N LYS A 277 -18.48 2.12 15.09
CA LYS A 277 -17.78 3.36 15.48
C LYS A 277 -16.36 3.42 14.89
N GLY A 278 -16.25 3.10 13.60
CA GLY A 278 -14.97 3.07 12.87
C GLY A 278 -15.17 3.22 11.37
N PHE A 279 -14.10 3.56 10.67
CA PHE A 279 -14.08 3.59 9.21
C PHE A 279 -13.92 2.17 8.68
N THR A 280 -14.89 1.68 7.89
CA THR A 280 -14.91 0.33 7.34
C THR A 280 -15.09 0.36 5.84
N SER A 281 -14.79 -0.75 5.15
CA SER A 281 -15.13 -0.90 3.75
C SER A 281 -16.66 -0.90 3.57
N LEU A 282 -17.12 -0.50 2.38
CA LEU A 282 -18.54 -0.51 2.02
C LEU A 282 -18.71 -1.24 0.69
N ASN A 283 -19.50 -2.31 0.67
CA ASN A 283 -19.83 -3.01 -0.56
C ASN A 283 -20.70 -2.12 -1.43
N GLN A 284 -20.17 -1.65 -2.56
CA GLN A 284 -20.90 -0.75 -3.46
C GLN A 284 -22.09 -1.42 -4.15
N ILE A 285 -22.12 -2.76 -4.23
CA ILE A 285 -23.18 -3.50 -4.91
C ILE A 285 -24.39 -3.69 -3.99
N THR A 286 -24.14 -4.04 -2.71
CA THR A 286 -25.20 -4.37 -1.76
C THR A 286 -25.49 -3.24 -0.77
N GLY A 287 -24.61 -2.26 -0.61
CA GLY A 287 -24.69 -1.23 0.41
C GLY A 287 -24.31 -1.73 1.82
N GLU A 288 -23.81 -2.96 1.97
CA GLU A 288 -23.41 -3.50 3.28
C GLU A 288 -22.04 -2.97 3.70
N PRO A 289 -21.93 -2.35 4.90
CA PRO A 289 -20.63 -1.94 5.46
C PRO A 289 -19.91 -3.14 6.07
N GLY A 290 -18.58 -3.00 6.19
CA GLY A 290 -17.74 -3.92 6.96
C GLY A 290 -18.17 -4.01 8.42
N GLN A 291 -17.90 -5.15 9.05
CA GLN A 291 -18.42 -5.46 10.39
C GLN A 291 -17.37 -5.23 11.50
N ALA A 292 -16.14 -4.85 11.14
CA ALA A 292 -15.05 -4.61 12.09
C ALA A 292 -14.05 -3.58 11.54
N VAL A 293 -13.25 -3.01 12.42
CA VAL A 293 -12.14 -2.16 12.02
C VAL A 293 -10.97 -2.99 11.48
N SER A 294 -10.22 -2.39 10.56
CA SER A 294 -8.98 -2.94 10.03
C SER A 294 -7.84 -1.93 10.20
N SER A 295 -6.62 -2.29 9.84
CA SER A 295 -5.50 -1.33 9.84
C SER A 295 -5.80 -0.07 9.02
N ALA A 296 -6.64 -0.15 7.97
CA ALA A 296 -7.05 1.01 7.19
C ALA A 296 -7.88 2.03 7.97
N SER A 297 -8.61 1.59 8.99
CA SER A 297 -9.43 2.48 9.85
C SER A 297 -8.57 3.52 10.59
N PHE A 298 -7.28 3.24 10.77
CA PHE A 298 -6.31 4.11 11.46
C PHE A 298 -5.52 5.04 10.51
N LEU A 299 -5.83 5.05 9.22
CA LEU A 299 -5.13 5.89 8.24
C LEU A 299 -5.68 7.31 8.12
N GLY A 300 -6.77 7.65 8.82
CA GLY A 300 -7.32 9.00 8.85
C GLY A 300 -6.27 10.08 9.18
N PRO A 301 -5.54 9.99 10.31
CA PRO A 301 -4.48 10.94 10.65
C PRO A 301 -3.40 11.08 9.57
N TYR A 302 -2.97 9.99 8.96
CA TYR A 302 -2.01 10.01 7.84
C TYR A 302 -2.54 10.76 6.62
N ALA A 303 -3.83 10.59 6.33
CA ALA A 303 -4.52 11.33 5.28
C ALA A 303 -4.81 12.80 5.69
N GLY A 304 -4.58 13.18 6.95
CA GLY A 304 -4.90 14.50 7.51
C GLY A 304 -6.40 14.66 7.82
N MET A 305 -7.09 13.55 8.09
CA MET A 305 -8.50 13.51 8.49
C MET A 305 -8.60 13.20 9.98
N LEU A 306 -9.33 14.04 10.70
CA LEU A 306 -9.50 13.93 12.16
C LEU A 306 -10.97 13.68 12.57
N ASP A 307 -11.83 13.43 11.59
CA ASP A 307 -13.22 13.05 11.86
C ASP A 307 -13.23 11.77 12.70
N HIS A 308 -13.97 11.75 13.80
CA HIS A 308 -14.08 10.62 14.74
C HIS A 308 -12.72 10.13 15.29
N LEU A 309 -11.79 11.07 15.53
CA LEU A 309 -10.47 10.72 16.03
C LEU A 309 -10.53 10.01 17.39
N SER A 310 -11.41 10.46 18.31
CA SER A 310 -11.54 9.86 19.64
C SER A 310 -11.91 8.38 19.55
N GLU A 311 -12.93 8.04 18.76
CA GLU A 311 -13.37 6.66 18.57
C GLU A 311 -12.28 5.80 17.86
N THR A 312 -11.56 6.42 16.93
CA THR A 312 -10.42 5.75 16.26
C THR A 312 -9.31 5.41 17.27
N LEU A 313 -8.98 6.33 18.18
CA LEU A 313 -7.98 6.11 19.22
C LEU A 313 -8.48 5.11 20.28
N ASP A 314 -9.76 5.11 20.63
CA ASP A 314 -10.37 4.10 21.52
C ASP A 314 -10.21 2.69 20.94
N HIS A 315 -10.45 2.51 19.64
CA HIS A 315 -10.19 1.24 18.94
C HIS A 315 -8.70 0.86 18.97
N PHE A 316 -7.81 1.83 18.75
CA PHE A 316 -6.37 1.60 18.81
C PHE A 316 -5.96 1.05 20.18
N ASP A 317 -6.39 1.68 21.27
CA ASP A 317 -6.03 1.30 22.65
C ASP A 317 -6.66 -0.06 23.03
N ARG A 318 -7.90 -0.32 22.62
CA ARG A 318 -8.54 -1.62 22.80
C ARG A 318 -7.77 -2.74 22.12
N ILE A 319 -7.38 -2.54 20.86
CA ILE A 319 -6.61 -3.52 20.10
C ILE A 319 -5.21 -3.70 20.69
N ALA A 320 -4.57 -2.61 21.13
CA ALA A 320 -3.25 -2.65 21.77
C ALA A 320 -3.22 -3.49 23.06
N ALA A 321 -4.37 -3.64 23.74
CA ALA A 321 -4.50 -4.51 24.90
C ALA A 321 -4.71 -6.00 24.53
N ARG A 322 -4.97 -6.33 23.26
CA ARG A 322 -5.25 -7.69 22.76
C ARG A 322 -4.05 -8.33 22.06
N VAL A 323 -3.12 -7.53 21.55
CA VAL A 323 -1.99 -8.01 20.77
C VAL A 323 -0.66 -7.58 21.38
N LYS A 324 0.37 -8.35 21.16
CA LYS A 324 1.73 -8.01 21.59
C LYS A 324 2.35 -6.94 20.68
N TYR A 325 2.06 -7.00 19.39
CA TYR A 325 2.62 -6.12 18.37
C TYR A 325 1.53 -5.41 17.57
N MET A 326 1.60 -4.08 17.49
CA MET A 326 0.67 -3.20 16.77
C MET A 326 1.15 -2.95 15.33
N VAL A 327 0.31 -2.69 14.38
CA VAL A 327 -1.17 -2.74 14.32
C VAL A 327 -1.54 -4.00 13.52
N PRO A 328 -2.39 -4.89 14.04
CA PRO A 328 -2.85 -6.02 13.25
C PRO A 328 -3.68 -5.55 12.05
N SER A 329 -3.64 -6.30 10.96
CA SER A 329 -4.38 -5.93 9.74
C SER A 329 -5.89 -5.98 9.89
N PHE A 330 -6.40 -6.76 10.86
CA PHE A 330 -7.81 -6.88 11.17
C PHE A 330 -8.04 -6.94 12.69
N ASP A 331 -9.23 -6.57 13.14
CA ASP A 331 -9.62 -6.52 14.56
C ASP A 331 -9.50 -7.91 15.22
N PRO A 332 -8.68 -8.07 16.28
CA PRO A 332 -8.49 -9.37 16.93
C PRO A 332 -9.73 -9.92 17.65
N ASP A 333 -10.72 -9.07 17.95
CA ASP A 333 -11.98 -9.51 18.57
C ASP A 333 -13.06 -9.83 17.51
N ALA A 334 -12.79 -9.60 16.20
CA ALA A 334 -13.77 -9.82 15.15
C ALA A 334 -13.76 -11.25 14.60
N PRO A 335 -14.93 -11.78 14.18
CA PRO A 335 -14.98 -13.02 13.41
C PRO A 335 -14.13 -12.91 12.13
N GLY A 336 -13.35 -13.93 11.82
CA GLY A 336 -12.47 -13.95 10.67
C GLY A 336 -11.07 -13.42 10.95
N PHE A 337 -10.75 -12.99 12.17
CA PHE A 337 -9.36 -12.74 12.57
C PHE A 337 -8.55 -14.03 12.57
N ASP A 338 -7.39 -13.98 11.92
CA ASP A 338 -6.41 -15.06 11.91
C ASP A 338 -5.01 -14.43 12.00
N ALA A 339 -4.34 -14.60 13.13
CA ALA A 339 -3.06 -13.98 13.43
C ALA A 339 -1.93 -14.37 12.44
N ARG A 340 -2.10 -15.43 11.66
CA ARG A 340 -1.06 -15.99 10.79
C ARG A 340 -1.40 -15.91 9.31
N ARG A 341 -2.65 -15.58 8.96
CA ARG A 341 -3.12 -15.69 7.59
C ARG A 341 -3.20 -14.32 6.91
N TYR A 342 -2.20 -14.00 6.13
CA TYR A 342 -2.09 -12.89 5.18
C TYR A 342 -2.63 -11.56 5.75
N TRP A 343 -3.67 -10.96 5.14
CA TRP A 343 -4.28 -9.70 5.63
C TRP A 343 -5.44 -9.91 6.61
N ARG A 344 -5.56 -11.10 7.23
CA ARG A 344 -6.65 -11.42 8.18
C ARG A 344 -6.27 -11.16 9.65
N GLY A 345 -5.06 -10.72 9.93
CA GLY A 345 -4.59 -10.45 11.29
C GLY A 345 -3.14 -9.99 11.39
N PRO A 346 -2.20 -10.50 10.59
CA PRO A 346 -0.79 -10.15 10.70
C PRO A 346 -0.49 -8.66 10.66
N VAL A 347 0.68 -8.32 11.22
CA VAL A 347 1.28 -6.97 11.20
C VAL A 347 2.02 -6.75 9.89
N TRP A 348 1.79 -5.62 9.23
CA TRP A 348 2.40 -5.23 7.96
C TRP A 348 3.10 -3.88 8.08
N TYR A 349 4.41 -3.86 7.95
CA TYR A 349 5.22 -2.66 8.18
C TYR A 349 4.85 -1.47 7.30
N VAL A 350 4.47 -1.72 6.05
CA VAL A 350 4.13 -0.67 5.08
C VAL A 350 2.90 0.15 5.50
N VAL A 351 1.89 -0.50 6.07
CA VAL A 351 0.69 0.18 6.59
C VAL A 351 0.99 0.79 7.96
N ASN A 352 1.69 0.04 8.84
CA ASN A 352 2.05 0.51 10.17
C ASN A 352 2.92 1.75 10.15
N ASN A 353 3.86 1.84 9.23
CA ASN A 353 4.64 3.05 9.03
C ASN A 353 3.75 4.26 8.71
N ARG A 354 2.73 4.10 7.82
CA ARG A 354 1.81 5.18 7.47
C ARG A 354 0.94 5.59 8.66
N ILE A 355 0.42 4.62 9.42
CA ILE A 355 -0.34 4.89 10.66
C ILE A 355 0.55 5.63 11.67
N GLY A 356 1.77 5.14 11.91
CA GLY A 356 2.72 5.75 12.84
C GLY A 356 3.09 7.18 12.46
N LEU A 357 3.33 7.45 11.17
CA LEU A 357 3.60 8.81 10.67
C LEU A 357 2.39 9.73 10.88
N GLY A 358 1.19 9.27 10.56
CA GLY A 358 -0.04 10.05 10.76
C GLY A 358 -0.29 10.39 12.23
N LEU A 359 -0.14 9.42 13.13
CA LEU A 359 -0.27 9.65 14.58
C LEU A 359 0.76 10.66 15.08
N ARG A 360 2.01 10.58 14.59
CA ARG A 360 3.05 11.54 14.95
C ARG A 360 2.71 12.96 14.48
N GLU A 361 2.19 13.12 13.26
CA GLU A 361 1.82 14.41 12.69
C GLU A 361 0.72 15.12 13.50
N ILE A 362 -0.16 14.39 14.16
CA ILE A 362 -1.22 14.93 15.02
C ILE A 362 -0.85 15.03 16.51
N GLY A 363 0.39 14.70 16.87
CA GLY A 363 0.88 14.78 18.26
C GLY A 363 0.63 13.54 19.13
N GLU A 364 0.07 12.46 18.58
CA GLU A 364 -0.12 11.17 19.27
C GLU A 364 1.20 10.38 19.35
N LEU A 365 2.18 10.97 20.02
CA LEU A 365 3.57 10.51 20.02
C LEU A 365 3.75 9.12 20.65
N ASP A 366 3.06 8.84 21.76
CA ASP A 366 3.19 7.55 22.46
C ASP A 366 2.66 6.38 21.61
N ARG A 367 1.52 6.58 20.93
CA ARG A 367 0.94 5.57 20.04
C ARG A 367 1.81 5.36 18.79
N SER A 368 2.32 6.44 18.21
CA SER A 368 3.28 6.38 17.10
C SER A 368 4.54 5.62 17.51
N GLU A 369 5.12 5.96 18.66
CA GLU A 369 6.33 5.31 19.18
C GLU A 369 6.09 3.84 19.55
N ARG A 370 4.89 3.47 20.00
CA ARG A 370 4.52 2.06 20.22
C ARG A 370 4.65 1.27 18.93
N ILE A 371 4.07 1.74 17.81
CA ILE A 371 4.15 1.05 16.50
C ILE A 371 5.62 0.96 16.05
N ARG A 372 6.39 2.05 16.18
CA ARG A 372 7.79 2.10 15.77
C ARG A 372 8.64 1.07 16.55
N ARG A 373 8.49 1.02 17.88
CA ARG A 373 9.20 0.06 18.74
C ARG A 373 8.81 -1.39 18.45
N ASP A 374 7.52 -1.64 18.22
CA ASP A 374 7.03 -2.97 17.86
C ASP A 374 7.64 -3.42 16.52
N THR A 375 7.70 -2.53 15.52
CA THR A 375 8.35 -2.79 14.22
C THR A 375 9.85 -3.09 14.39
N ALA A 376 10.55 -2.31 15.19
CA ALA A 376 11.97 -2.56 15.50
C ALA A 376 12.16 -3.91 16.18
N ALA A 377 11.36 -4.21 17.22
CA ALA A 377 11.46 -5.45 17.99
C ALA A 377 11.21 -6.70 17.11
N LEU A 378 10.22 -6.66 16.23
CA LEU A 378 9.95 -7.73 15.26
C LEU A 378 11.14 -7.95 14.33
N SER A 379 11.72 -6.88 13.78
CA SER A 379 12.90 -6.94 12.92
C SER A 379 14.11 -7.52 13.64
N GLU A 380 14.38 -7.10 14.87
CA GLU A 380 15.50 -7.60 15.67
C GLU A 380 15.34 -9.09 16.03
N ALA A 381 14.11 -9.53 16.35
CA ALA A 381 13.85 -10.90 16.78
C ALA A 381 13.90 -11.90 15.61
N THR A 382 13.24 -11.59 14.48
CA THR A 382 12.96 -12.57 13.42
C THR A 382 13.46 -12.17 12.03
N GLY A 383 14.10 -11.01 11.89
CA GLY A 383 14.59 -10.49 10.61
C GLY A 383 13.49 -9.85 9.77
N PHE A 384 13.66 -9.89 8.44
CA PHE A 384 12.83 -9.14 7.50
C PHE A 384 11.90 -10.07 6.71
N SER A 385 10.77 -10.41 7.33
CA SER A 385 9.68 -11.18 6.72
C SER A 385 8.69 -10.27 5.99
N GLU A 386 7.81 -10.85 5.19
CA GLU A 386 6.75 -10.14 4.48
C GLU A 386 5.77 -9.50 5.47
N TYR A 387 5.36 -10.25 6.50
CA TYR A 387 4.49 -9.83 7.59
C TYR A 387 4.78 -10.64 8.86
N TYR A 388 4.10 -10.32 9.97
CA TYR A 388 4.41 -10.90 11.27
C TYR A 388 3.15 -11.22 12.07
N ASP A 389 3.21 -12.30 12.84
CA ASP A 389 2.16 -12.66 13.79
C ASP A 389 2.06 -11.60 14.91
N PRO A 390 0.90 -10.93 15.12
CA PRO A 390 0.74 -9.90 16.13
C PRO A 390 0.81 -10.42 17.58
N LEU A 391 0.64 -11.72 17.78
CA LEU A 391 0.59 -12.35 19.11
C LEU A 391 1.95 -12.90 19.53
N THR A 392 2.65 -13.58 18.63
CA THR A 392 3.94 -14.23 18.91
C THR A 392 5.14 -13.43 18.43
N GLY A 393 5.01 -12.70 17.32
CA GLY A 393 6.09 -12.01 16.62
C GLY A 393 6.80 -12.86 15.59
N ASP A 394 6.30 -14.07 15.30
CA ASP A 394 6.88 -14.91 14.25
C ASP A 394 6.85 -14.19 12.90
N GLY A 395 7.95 -14.29 12.15
CA GLY A 395 7.99 -13.86 10.76
C GLY A 395 7.21 -14.80 9.87
N LEU A 396 6.40 -14.25 8.97
CA LEU A 396 5.48 -14.98 8.10
C LEU A 396 5.63 -14.53 6.63
N GLY A 397 5.11 -15.32 5.70
CA GLY A 397 5.21 -15.03 4.28
C GLY A 397 6.62 -15.16 3.74
N GLY A 398 6.98 -14.35 2.74
CA GLY A 398 8.32 -14.29 2.17
C GLY A 398 9.36 -13.78 3.16
N THR A 399 10.60 -14.27 3.04
CA THR A 399 11.73 -13.80 3.84
C THR A 399 12.61 -12.83 3.05
N ARG A 400 13.49 -12.10 3.74
CA ARG A 400 14.39 -11.12 3.12
C ARG A 400 13.64 -10.10 2.26
N PHE A 401 12.57 -9.57 2.84
CA PHE A 401 11.58 -8.77 2.13
C PHE A 401 12.01 -7.29 2.03
N THR A 402 11.98 -6.74 0.82
CA THR A 402 12.49 -5.39 0.50
C THR A 402 11.78 -4.31 1.30
N TRP A 403 10.44 -4.30 1.33
CA TRP A 403 9.72 -3.25 2.06
C TRP A 403 9.95 -3.29 3.57
N SER A 404 10.07 -4.49 4.18
CA SER A 404 10.36 -4.62 5.62
C SER A 404 11.73 -4.07 5.96
N ALA A 405 12.74 -4.39 5.13
CA ALA A 405 14.07 -3.83 5.27
C ALA A 405 14.06 -2.29 5.08
N SER A 406 13.36 -1.79 4.06
CA SER A 406 13.27 -0.35 3.77
C SER A 406 12.59 0.44 4.89
N VAL A 407 11.45 -0.03 5.40
CA VAL A 407 10.72 0.63 6.49
C VAL A 407 11.54 0.61 7.79
N TYR A 408 12.24 -0.48 8.08
CA TYR A 408 13.15 -0.53 9.21
C TYR A 408 14.26 0.51 9.09
N LEU A 409 14.92 0.59 7.95
CA LEU A 409 16.01 1.54 7.69
C LEU A 409 15.55 3.01 7.76
N ASP A 410 14.41 3.32 7.12
CA ASP A 410 13.91 4.71 7.02
C ASP A 410 13.26 5.20 8.32
N TRP A 411 12.66 4.31 9.11
CA TRP A 411 11.78 4.73 10.19
C TRP A 411 12.00 4.02 11.53
N ALA A 412 12.18 2.70 11.57
CA ALA A 412 12.12 1.96 12.83
C ALA A 412 13.47 1.77 13.51
N SER A 413 14.60 1.84 12.77
CA SER A 413 15.95 1.66 13.32
C SER A 413 16.34 2.78 14.28
N GLU A 414 17.32 2.53 15.16
CA GLU A 414 17.89 3.54 16.05
C GLU A 414 18.52 4.70 15.27
N GLN A 415 19.19 4.38 14.14
CA GLN A 415 19.78 5.37 13.24
C GLN A 415 18.73 6.30 12.63
N ALA A 416 17.55 5.77 12.25
CA ALA A 416 16.44 6.58 11.78
C ALA A 416 15.92 7.53 12.87
N GLY A 417 15.83 7.07 14.11
CA GLY A 417 15.47 7.87 15.27
C GLY A 417 16.44 9.01 15.53
N ALA A 418 17.74 8.76 15.44
CA ALA A 418 18.79 9.78 15.61
C ALA A 418 18.74 10.87 14.52
N ILE A 419 18.53 10.50 13.25
CA ILE A 419 18.39 11.45 12.13
C ILE A 419 17.15 12.35 12.32
N ALA A 420 16.03 11.78 12.78
CA ALA A 420 14.80 12.54 13.02
C ALA A 420 14.97 13.56 14.17
N SER A 421 15.73 13.21 15.19
CA SER A 421 16.03 14.07 16.35
C SER A 421 16.93 15.26 15.99
N THR A 422 17.95 15.05 15.17
CA THR A 422 18.85 16.12 14.68
C THR A 422 18.15 17.08 13.73
N ALA A 423 17.24 16.60 12.90
CA ALA A 423 16.44 17.46 12.02
C ALA A 423 15.45 18.35 12.81
N ALA A 424 14.86 17.82 13.87
CA ALA A 424 13.95 18.58 14.74
C ALA A 424 14.67 19.69 15.52
N THR A 425 15.90 19.46 15.99
CA THR A 425 16.73 20.49 16.68
C THR A 425 17.23 21.56 15.73
N ALA A 426 17.48 21.26 14.46
CA ALA A 426 17.90 22.24 13.45
C ALA A 426 16.74 23.12 12.94
N ALA A 427 15.49 22.70 13.11
CA ALA A 427 14.30 23.43 12.68
C ALA A 427 13.75 24.41 13.73
N THR A 428 14.32 24.48 14.94
CA THR A 428 13.95 25.47 15.98
C THR A 428 14.79 26.71 15.78
N PRO A 429 14.28 27.84 15.22
CA PRO A 429 15.03 29.09 15.16
C PRO A 429 15.24 29.55 16.60
N GLY A 430 16.50 29.85 16.95
CA GLY A 430 16.83 30.47 18.22
C GLY A 430 15.97 31.72 18.44
N GLN A 431 15.17 31.70 19.48
CA GLN A 431 14.57 32.91 20.02
C GLN A 431 15.72 33.72 20.65
N GLY A 432 16.17 34.70 19.90
CA GLY A 432 17.07 35.74 20.33
C GLY A 432 16.42 37.10 20.11
#